data_744f500ab838d71cfe8d6efeadeee0f9
#
_entry.id   744f500ab838d71cfe8d6efeadeee0f9
#
_cell.length_a   1.000
_cell.length_b   1.000
_cell.length_c   1.000
_cell.angle_alpha   90.00
_cell.angle_beta   90.00
_cell.angle_gamma   90.00
#
_symmetry.space_group_name_H-M   'P 1'
#
loop_
_entity.id
_entity.type
_entity.pdbx_description
1 polymer ?
#
loop_
_entity_poly.entity_id
_entity_poly.type
_entity_poly.pdbx_seq_one_letter_code
_entity_poly.pdbx_strand_id
1 'polypeptide(L)'
;VLEKQERGAWHVHIMLFDFPFVPQHDLVKVWGLGGVWINKIDVDSKENRGRYVSKYFEKGIGQELLESYGKKAFYSSRNLKKPEILKFVTFEETENIIKHNEVLYETEYSGKIFKNGELLENRIKYKKIKID
;
A
#
# COMPACT_ATOMS: atom_id res chain seq x y z
N VAL A 1 8.34 6.07 3.21
CA VAL A 1 7.47 6.61 4.26
C VAL A 1 8.33 7.19 5.37
N LEU A 2 7.91 8.31 5.92
CA LEU A 2 8.51 8.92 7.10
C LEU A 2 7.67 8.56 8.32
N GLU A 3 8.31 8.18 9.40
CA GLU A 3 7.69 7.90 10.70
C GLU A 3 8.41 8.71 11.78
N LYS A 4 7.65 9.45 12.58
CA LYS A 4 8.20 10.16 13.74
C LYS A 4 8.09 9.26 14.96
N GLN A 5 9.20 8.98 15.60
CA GLN A 5 9.20 8.19 16.84
C GLN A 5 8.73 9.01 18.04
N GLU A 6 8.33 8.36 19.11
CA GLU A 6 7.90 9.00 20.38
C GLU A 6 8.93 10.01 20.91
N ARG A 7 10.22 9.73 20.76
CA ARG A 7 11.32 10.64 21.11
C ARG A 7 11.55 11.79 20.11
N GLY A 8 10.69 11.95 19.10
CA GLY A 8 10.77 13.00 18.08
C GLY A 8 11.72 12.75 16.93
N ALA A 9 12.48 11.65 16.92
CA ALA A 9 13.38 11.32 15.81
C ALA A 9 12.60 10.82 14.58
N TRP A 10 13.06 11.22 13.39
CA TRP A 10 12.48 10.75 12.14
C TRP A 10 13.11 9.44 11.68
N HIS A 11 12.26 8.48 11.33
CA HIS A 11 12.63 7.25 10.66
C HIS A 11 12.15 7.26 9.22
N VAL A 12 13.00 6.79 8.33
CA VAL A 12 12.67 6.63 6.92
C VAL A 12 12.54 5.15 6.61
N HIS A 13 11.35 4.72 6.22
CA HIS A 13 11.13 3.36 5.74
C HIS A 13 11.17 3.34 4.22
N ILE A 14 12.09 2.55 3.66
CA ILE A 14 12.30 2.41 2.21
C ILE A 14 12.13 0.94 1.84
N MET A 15 11.34 0.66 0.81
CA MET A 15 11.30 -0.64 0.16
C MET A 15 12.07 -0.56 -1.16
N LEU A 16 13.03 -1.45 -1.31
CA LEU A 16 13.85 -1.56 -2.51
C LEU A 16 13.50 -2.86 -3.23
N PHE A 17 13.27 -2.80 -4.53
CA PHE A 17 12.98 -3.95 -5.39
C PHE A 17 14.20 -4.21 -6.27
N ASP A 18 14.52 -5.49 -6.44
CA ASP A 18 15.66 -5.94 -7.26
C ASP A 18 16.99 -5.23 -6.90
N PHE A 19 17.13 -4.92 -5.62
CA PHE A 19 18.29 -4.22 -5.11
C PHE A 19 19.43 -5.21 -4.88
N PRO A 20 20.65 -4.94 -5.42
CA PRO A 20 21.79 -5.81 -5.21
C PRO A 20 22.20 -5.82 -3.74
N PHE A 21 22.89 -6.88 -3.34
CA PHE A 21 23.47 -6.91 -2.00
C PHE A 21 24.49 -5.78 -1.83
N VAL A 22 24.29 -4.96 -0.82
CA VAL A 22 25.24 -3.91 -0.40
C VAL A 22 25.50 -4.10 1.09
N PRO A 23 26.76 -4.17 1.52
CA PRO A 23 27.11 -4.27 2.93
C PRO A 23 26.52 -3.11 3.73
N GLN A 24 26.03 -3.41 4.94
CA GLN A 24 25.40 -2.40 5.80
C GLN A 24 26.29 -1.19 6.08
N HIS A 25 27.61 -1.43 6.29
CA HIS A 25 28.55 -0.33 6.56
C HIS A 25 28.69 0.66 5.40
N ASP A 26 28.52 0.20 4.16
CA ASP A 26 28.56 1.07 2.99
C ASP A 26 27.26 1.87 2.87
N LEU A 27 26.12 1.25 3.18
CA LEU A 27 24.84 1.95 3.23
C LEU A 27 24.81 3.02 4.32
N VAL A 28 25.39 2.76 5.49
CA VAL A 28 25.51 3.75 6.57
C VAL A 28 26.35 4.94 6.11
N LYS A 29 27.47 4.70 5.40
CA LYS A 29 28.32 5.78 4.85
C LYS A 29 27.55 6.63 3.83
N VAL A 30 26.82 6.00 2.92
CA VAL A 30 26.04 6.71 1.89
C VAL A 30 24.89 7.48 2.53
N TRP A 31 24.21 6.87 3.51
CA TRP A 31 23.11 7.51 4.22
C TRP A 31 23.53 8.74 4.99
N GLY A 32 24.63 8.67 5.76
CA GLY A 32 25.22 9.78 6.48
C GLY A 32 24.38 10.42 7.59
N LEU A 33 23.15 9.96 7.82
CA LEU A 33 22.19 10.55 8.76
C LEU A 33 21.84 9.63 9.93
N GLY A 34 22.73 8.72 10.29
CA GLY A 34 22.54 7.81 11.40
C GLY A 34 22.57 6.34 11.01
N GLY A 35 21.97 5.48 11.84
CA GLY A 35 21.97 4.04 11.63
C GLY A 35 21.08 3.61 10.46
N VAL A 36 21.46 2.51 9.80
CA VAL A 36 20.70 1.86 8.76
C VAL A 36 20.45 0.42 9.17
N TRP A 37 19.18 -0.01 9.12
CA TRP A 37 18.78 -1.41 9.27
C TRP A 37 18.27 -1.92 7.94
N ILE A 38 18.81 -3.03 7.49
CA ILE A 38 18.39 -3.70 6.26
C ILE A 38 17.88 -5.09 6.60
N ASN A 39 16.70 -5.42 6.12
CA ASN A 39 16.12 -6.74 6.23
C ASN A 39 15.64 -7.22 4.86
N LYS A 40 15.98 -8.45 4.50
CA LYS A 40 15.36 -9.11 3.38
C LYS A 40 13.90 -9.40 3.74
N ILE A 41 12.98 -8.95 2.90
CA ILE A 41 11.58 -9.31 3.04
C ILE A 41 11.39 -10.66 2.37
N ASP A 42 11.43 -11.70 3.18
CA ASP A 42 11.22 -13.08 2.74
C ASP A 42 9.73 -13.43 2.94
N VAL A 43 8.94 -13.03 1.97
CA VAL A 43 7.51 -13.35 1.93
C VAL A 43 7.20 -13.97 0.59
N ASP A 44 6.60 -15.13 0.63
CA ASP A 44 6.34 -15.99 -0.52
C ASP A 44 5.37 -15.39 -1.54
N SER A 45 4.62 -14.35 -1.16
CA SER A 45 3.67 -13.72 -2.05
C SER A 45 3.83 -12.21 -2.17
N LYS A 46 3.56 -11.66 -3.36
CA LYS A 46 3.51 -10.21 -3.61
C LYS A 46 2.52 -9.50 -2.67
N GLU A 47 1.49 -10.20 -2.25
CA GLU A 47 0.46 -9.72 -1.33
C GLU A 47 0.99 -9.44 0.07
N ASN A 48 1.76 -10.37 0.61
CA ASN A 48 2.35 -10.22 1.93
C ASN A 48 3.38 -9.07 1.97
N ARG A 49 4.04 -8.79 0.85
CA ARG A 49 4.95 -7.63 0.71
C ARG A 49 4.18 -6.32 0.84
N GLY A 50 3.03 -6.21 0.18
CA GLY A 50 2.15 -5.05 0.28
C GLY A 50 1.64 -4.84 1.72
N ARG A 51 1.17 -5.89 2.39
CA ARG A 51 0.74 -5.85 3.78
C ARG A 51 1.88 -5.48 4.74
N TYR A 52 3.08 -5.96 4.49
CA TYR A 52 4.24 -5.62 5.32
C TYR A 52 4.52 -4.11 5.28
N VAL A 53 4.43 -3.50 4.11
CA VAL A 53 4.67 -2.06 3.94
C VAL A 53 3.51 -1.23 4.48
N SER A 54 2.27 -1.69 4.33
CA SER A 54 1.08 -0.94 4.79
C SER A 54 1.06 -0.70 6.29
N LYS A 55 1.67 -1.56 7.11
CA LYS A 55 1.82 -1.34 8.56
C LYS A 55 2.50 0.00 8.89
N TYR A 56 3.48 0.40 8.07
CA TYR A 56 4.21 1.64 8.29
C TYR A 56 3.41 2.86 7.83
N PHE A 57 2.50 2.67 6.88
CA PHE A 57 1.55 3.72 6.49
C PHE A 57 0.53 3.98 7.60
N GLU A 58 -0.02 2.93 8.20
CA GLU A 58 -1.00 3.07 9.28
C GLU A 58 -0.43 3.77 10.51
N LYS A 59 0.80 3.46 10.89
CA LYS A 59 1.47 4.09 12.03
C LYS A 59 1.76 5.58 11.82
N GLY A 60 2.13 5.98 10.59
CA GLY A 60 2.42 7.37 10.25
C GLY A 60 1.17 8.25 10.07
N ILE A 61 0.03 7.65 9.75
CA ILE A 61 -1.19 8.37 9.37
C ILE A 61 -1.91 8.98 10.60
N GLY A 62 -1.76 8.43 11.81
CA GLY A 62 -2.58 8.81 12.95
C GLY A 62 -2.25 10.18 13.57
N GLN A 63 -0.98 10.48 13.82
CA GLN A 63 -0.54 11.73 14.49
C GLN A 63 0.03 12.78 13.53
N GLU A 64 0.59 12.34 12.40
CA GLU A 64 1.30 13.22 11.47
C GLU A 64 0.41 13.88 10.41
N LEU A 65 -0.83 13.40 10.24
CA LEU A 65 -1.78 13.97 9.26
C LEU A 65 -2.07 15.45 9.54
N LEU A 66 -2.08 15.85 10.80
CA LEU A 66 -2.33 17.26 11.18
C LEU A 66 -1.10 18.14 10.94
N GLU A 67 0.11 17.61 11.18
CA GLU A 67 1.38 18.33 10.97
C GLU A 67 1.85 18.30 9.51
N SER A 68 1.36 17.35 8.71
CA SER A 68 1.78 17.12 7.33
C SER A 68 0.70 17.41 6.29
N TYR A 69 -0.31 18.18 6.67
CA TYR A 69 -1.37 18.59 5.74
C TYR A 69 -0.78 19.15 4.45
N GLY A 70 -1.17 18.58 3.32
CA GLY A 70 -0.66 18.95 2.00
C GLY A 70 0.67 18.28 1.59
N LYS A 71 1.31 17.48 2.47
CA LYS A 71 2.51 16.72 2.12
C LYS A 71 2.15 15.31 1.68
N LYS A 72 3.01 14.70 0.85
CA LYS A 72 2.81 13.31 0.43
C LYS A 72 3.15 12.36 1.56
N ALA A 73 2.26 11.42 1.87
CA ALA A 73 2.48 10.37 2.86
C ALA A 73 3.59 9.39 2.44
N PHE A 74 3.84 9.23 1.14
CA PHE A 74 4.89 8.38 0.62
C PHE A 74 5.42 8.88 -0.72
N TYR A 75 6.61 8.45 -1.06
CA TYR A 75 7.25 8.70 -2.35
C TYR A 75 7.53 7.38 -3.04
N SER A 76 7.38 7.33 -4.35
CA SER A 76 7.72 6.18 -5.18
C SER A 76 8.63 6.61 -6.33
N SER A 77 9.51 5.70 -6.75
CA SER A 77 10.31 5.89 -7.94
C SER A 77 9.41 5.87 -9.20
N ARG A 78 9.86 6.56 -10.26
CA ARG A 78 9.07 6.68 -11.50
C ARG A 78 9.06 5.41 -12.35
N ASN A 79 10.00 4.51 -12.12
CA ASN A 79 10.14 3.23 -12.84
C ASN A 79 9.25 2.11 -12.31
N LEU A 80 8.51 2.32 -11.22
CA LEU A 80 7.54 1.33 -10.74
C LEU A 80 6.33 1.30 -11.66
N LYS A 81 5.93 0.08 -12.05
CA LYS A 81 4.69 -0.13 -12.78
C LYS A 81 3.51 0.29 -11.91
N LYS A 82 2.64 1.10 -12.47
CA LYS A 82 1.39 1.47 -11.82
C LYS A 82 0.34 0.39 -12.06
N PRO A 83 -0.58 0.16 -11.11
CA PRO A 83 -1.72 -0.69 -11.37
C PRO A 83 -2.58 -0.10 -12.49
N GLU A 84 -3.10 -0.95 -13.33
CA GLU A 84 -4.12 -0.57 -14.30
C GLU A 84 -5.46 -0.47 -13.59
N ILE A 85 -6.15 0.65 -13.76
CA ILE A 85 -7.47 0.88 -13.17
C ILE A 85 -8.47 0.96 -14.30
N LEU A 86 -9.28 -0.08 -14.43
CA LEU A 86 -10.42 -0.09 -15.33
C LEU A 86 -11.64 0.47 -14.59
N LYS A 87 -12.29 1.46 -15.20
CA LYS A 87 -13.52 2.06 -14.68
C LYS A 87 -14.66 1.80 -15.65
N PHE A 88 -15.87 1.79 -15.14
CA PHE A 88 -17.08 1.62 -15.93
C PHE A 88 -17.20 0.25 -16.63
N VAL A 89 -16.65 -0.77 -16.00
CA VAL A 89 -16.86 -2.16 -16.41
C VAL A 89 -18.32 -2.53 -16.12
N THR A 90 -18.99 -3.14 -17.06
CA THR A 90 -20.36 -3.61 -16.86
C THR A 90 -20.41 -4.78 -15.89
N PHE A 91 -21.59 -5.03 -15.31
CA PHE A 91 -21.79 -6.19 -14.43
C PHE A 91 -21.48 -7.51 -15.16
N GLU A 92 -21.88 -7.62 -16.42
CA GLU A 92 -21.67 -8.80 -17.26
C GLU A 92 -20.19 -9.08 -17.53
N GLU A 93 -19.41 -8.04 -17.87
CA GLU A 93 -17.95 -8.14 -18.03
C GLU A 93 -17.27 -8.58 -16.74
N THR A 94 -17.69 -8.02 -15.61
CA THR A 94 -17.16 -8.38 -14.30
C THR A 94 -17.44 -9.84 -13.94
N GLU A 95 -18.66 -10.32 -14.15
CA GLU A 95 -19.02 -11.72 -13.93
C GLU A 95 -18.24 -12.67 -14.83
N ASN A 96 -18.01 -12.28 -16.07
CA ASN A 96 -17.22 -13.07 -17.00
C ASN A 96 -15.76 -13.20 -16.58
N ILE A 97 -15.15 -12.11 -16.11
CA ILE A 97 -13.79 -12.11 -15.56
C ILE A 97 -13.73 -13.04 -14.32
N ILE A 98 -14.70 -12.96 -13.42
CA ILE A 98 -14.74 -13.78 -12.20
C ILE A 98 -14.89 -15.27 -12.53
N LYS A 99 -15.71 -15.64 -13.50
CA LYS A 99 -15.92 -17.04 -13.88
C LYS A 99 -14.68 -17.74 -14.43
N HIS A 100 -13.79 -16.99 -15.05
CA HIS A 100 -12.59 -17.54 -15.72
C HIS A 100 -11.33 -17.43 -14.86
N ASN A 101 -11.42 -16.90 -13.65
CA ASN A 101 -10.26 -16.67 -12.80
C ASN A 101 -10.50 -17.20 -11.38
N GLU A 102 -9.43 -17.62 -10.72
CA GLU A 102 -9.48 -18.07 -9.33
C GLU A 102 -9.77 -16.90 -8.37
N VAL A 103 -10.80 -17.05 -7.55
CA VAL A 103 -11.11 -16.08 -6.50
C VAL A 103 -10.23 -16.35 -5.29
N LEU A 104 -9.29 -15.46 -5.02
CA LEU A 104 -8.37 -15.57 -3.90
C LEU A 104 -8.96 -15.04 -2.58
N TYR A 105 -9.87 -14.10 -2.67
CA TYR A 105 -10.51 -13.49 -1.51
C TYR A 105 -11.83 -12.84 -1.90
N GLU A 106 -12.82 -12.97 -1.06
CA GLU A 106 -14.11 -12.31 -1.20
C GLU A 106 -14.58 -11.77 0.15
N THR A 107 -15.14 -10.58 0.13
CA THR A 107 -15.80 -9.98 1.30
C THR A 107 -16.93 -9.07 0.85
N GLU A 108 -17.92 -8.93 1.71
CA GLU A 108 -19.04 -8.02 1.53
C GLU A 108 -19.13 -7.11 2.74
N TYR A 109 -19.32 -5.83 2.52
CA TYR A 109 -19.55 -4.86 3.57
C TYR A 109 -20.58 -3.83 3.12
N SER A 110 -21.32 -3.29 4.08
CA SER A 110 -22.27 -2.22 3.84
C SER A 110 -21.71 -0.90 4.38
N GLY A 111 -21.97 0.17 3.63
CA GLY A 111 -21.67 1.53 4.00
C GLY A 111 -22.85 2.42 3.69
N LYS A 112 -22.76 3.69 4.05
CA LYS A 112 -23.76 4.69 3.72
C LYS A 112 -23.19 5.67 2.70
N ILE A 113 -23.92 5.97 1.65
CA ILE A 113 -23.59 7.00 0.68
C ILE A 113 -24.65 8.10 0.71
N PHE A 114 -24.19 9.34 0.56
CA PHE A 114 -25.08 10.48 0.45
C PHE A 114 -25.33 10.77 -1.04
N LYS A 115 -26.59 10.64 -1.48
CA LYS A 115 -26.95 10.88 -2.88
C LYS A 115 -28.30 11.60 -2.93
N ASN A 116 -28.37 12.66 -3.71
CA ASN A 116 -29.59 13.47 -3.92
C ASN A 116 -30.25 13.99 -2.62
N GLY A 117 -29.45 14.30 -1.60
CA GLY A 117 -29.97 14.78 -0.31
C GLY A 117 -30.35 13.69 0.69
N GLU A 118 -30.20 12.43 0.34
CA GLU A 118 -30.57 11.29 1.18
C GLU A 118 -29.37 10.39 1.48
N LEU A 119 -29.39 9.77 2.66
CA LEU A 119 -28.40 8.80 3.10
C LEU A 119 -28.89 7.39 2.73
N LEU A 120 -28.28 6.80 1.71
CA LEU A 120 -28.64 5.47 1.20
C LEU A 120 -27.67 4.41 1.66
N GLU A 121 -28.18 3.21 1.92
CA GLU A 121 -27.32 2.05 2.15
C GLU A 121 -26.66 1.63 0.84
N ASN A 122 -25.35 1.39 0.90
CA ASN A 122 -24.57 0.91 -0.23
C ASN A 122 -23.89 -0.41 0.16
N ARG A 123 -24.21 -1.46 -0.56
CA ARG A 123 -23.54 -2.77 -0.42
C ARG A 123 -22.38 -2.87 -1.39
N ILE A 124 -21.21 -3.13 -0.86
CA ILE A 124 -19.98 -3.26 -1.63
C ILE A 124 -19.50 -4.69 -1.53
N LYS A 125 -19.38 -5.36 -2.67
CA LYS A 125 -18.73 -6.66 -2.79
C LYS A 125 -17.31 -6.44 -3.31
N TYR A 126 -16.34 -6.92 -2.55
CA TYR A 126 -14.95 -6.90 -2.93
C TYR A 126 -14.49 -8.32 -3.22
N LYS A 127 -13.94 -8.53 -4.41
CA LYS A 127 -13.33 -9.79 -4.80
C LYS A 127 -11.91 -9.55 -5.27
N LYS A 128 -11.01 -10.42 -4.85
CA LYS A 128 -9.66 -10.48 -5.36
C LYS A 128 -9.52 -11.75 -6.16
N ILE A 129 -9.16 -11.60 -7.41
CA ILE A 129 -8.99 -12.70 -8.36
C ILE A 129 -7.52 -12.77 -8.80
N LYS A 130 -7.08 -13.99 -9.11
CA LYS A 130 -5.78 -14.21 -9.75
C LYS A 130 -5.99 -14.09 -11.26
N ILE A 131 -5.22 -13.24 -11.88
CA ILE A 131 -5.14 -13.10 -13.33
C ILE A 131 -3.78 -13.63 -13.74
N ASP A 132 -3.76 -14.67 -14.58
CA ASP A 132 -2.53 -15.28 -15.12
C ASP A 132 -1.90 -14.41 -16.21
#